data_d2c0cbff2f42fe27bce9d8698c603eec
#
_entry.id   d2c0cbff2f42fe27bce9d8698c603eec
#
_cell.length_a   1.000
_cell.length_b   1.000
_cell.length_c   1.000
_cell.angle_alpha   90.00
_cell.angle_beta   90.00
_cell.angle_gamma   90.00
#
_symmetry.space_group_name_H-M   'P 1'
#
loop_
_entity.id
_entity.type
_entity.pdbx_description
1 polymer ?
#
loop_
_entity_poly.entity_id
_entity_poly.type
_entity_poly.pdbx_seq_one_letter_code
_entity_poly.pdbx_strand_id
1 'polypeptide(L)'
;MKDNEITSFDKELNKFLQSKCLIPGGLGLWETYFRKICTAWGRIDSEIRPQHIIFSADNGCNMEGYVGYNYEVTQKQSRNMLLGRSSATQFCNFNNIPYEVVDVGIASDDGIGVNRKVAKGTKNILNHPAMTEDE
;
A
#
# COMPACT_ATOMS: atom_id res chain seq x y z
N MET A 1 20.29 -9.03 23.35
CA MET A 1 20.29 -7.79 22.56
C MET A 1 21.62 -7.77 21.83
N LYS A 2 21.65 -7.86 20.50
CA LYS A 2 22.89 -7.73 19.72
C LYS A 2 23.23 -6.24 19.71
N ASP A 3 24.41 -5.89 20.23
CA ASP A 3 24.99 -4.56 20.07
C ASP A 3 25.06 -4.26 18.58
N ASN A 4 24.24 -3.32 18.12
CA ASN A 4 24.30 -2.84 16.74
C ASN A 4 25.60 -2.02 16.62
N GLU A 5 26.67 -2.62 16.11
CA GLU A 5 27.84 -1.86 15.70
C GLU A 5 27.39 -0.81 14.68
N ILE A 6 27.64 0.47 15.00
CA ILE A 6 27.35 1.61 14.11
C ILE A 6 28.21 1.44 12.85
N THR A 7 27.57 1.18 11.74
CA THR A 7 28.24 0.97 10.45
C THR A 7 28.89 2.27 9.95
N SER A 8 29.80 2.14 8.97
CA SER A 8 30.37 3.33 8.29
C SER A 8 29.26 4.17 7.62
N PHE A 9 28.24 3.50 7.09
CA PHE A 9 27.09 4.14 6.47
C PHE A 9 26.22 4.91 7.48
N ASP A 10 26.03 4.39 8.70
CA ASP A 10 25.30 5.11 9.75
C ASP A 10 26.02 6.42 10.15
N LYS A 11 27.35 6.41 10.16
CA LYS A 11 28.14 7.63 10.43
C LYS A 11 27.96 8.66 9.31
N GLU A 12 27.96 8.22 8.07
CA GLU A 12 27.72 9.08 6.90
C GLU A 12 26.31 9.67 6.93
N LEU A 13 25.29 8.85 7.19
CA LEU A 13 23.90 9.25 7.30
C LEU A 13 23.70 10.26 8.44
N ASN A 14 24.32 10.05 9.58
CA ASN A 14 24.30 11.00 10.70
C ASN A 14 24.92 12.35 10.30
N LYS A 15 26.06 12.35 9.64
CA LYS A 15 26.72 13.56 9.13
C LYS A 15 25.82 14.31 8.15
N PHE A 16 25.17 13.57 7.23
CA PHE A 16 24.22 14.15 6.27
C PHE A 16 23.07 14.85 6.97
N LEU A 17 22.41 14.18 7.93
CA LEU A 17 21.28 14.76 8.67
C LEU A 17 21.70 15.99 9.48
N GLN A 18 22.85 15.94 10.14
CA GLN A 18 23.40 17.08 10.88
C GLN A 18 23.68 18.28 9.95
N SER A 19 24.08 18.04 8.71
CA SER A 19 24.35 19.12 7.73
C SER A 19 23.10 19.88 7.27
N LYS A 20 21.90 19.34 7.53
CA LYS A 20 20.63 19.95 7.11
C LYS A 20 20.06 20.96 8.08
N CYS A 21 20.77 21.28 9.15
CA CYS A 21 20.32 22.23 10.19
C CYS A 21 18.92 21.90 10.74
N LEU A 22 18.60 20.63 10.84
CA LEU A 22 17.31 20.18 11.37
C LEU A 22 17.29 20.33 12.89
N ILE A 23 16.16 20.79 13.41
CA ILE A 23 15.92 20.78 14.87
C ILE A 23 15.84 19.31 15.32
N PRO A 24 16.59 18.89 16.34
CA PRO A 24 16.53 17.51 16.85
C PRO A 24 15.09 17.08 17.13
N GLY A 25 14.67 15.97 16.52
CA GLY A 25 13.29 15.46 16.61
C GLY A 25 12.24 16.24 15.80
N GLY A 26 12.60 17.30 15.08
CA GLY A 26 11.67 18.11 14.31
C GLY A 26 10.97 17.39 13.18
N LEU A 27 11.58 16.35 12.66
CA LEU A 27 10.96 15.48 11.64
C LEU A 27 10.14 14.32 12.24
N GLY A 28 10.22 14.10 13.55
CA GLY A 28 9.51 13.00 14.22
C GLY A 28 9.76 11.65 13.56
N LEU A 29 8.69 10.92 13.25
CA LEU A 29 8.78 9.60 12.61
C LEU A 29 9.39 9.62 11.19
N TRP A 30 9.34 10.75 10.50
CA TRP A 30 9.92 10.87 9.16
C TRP A 30 11.42 10.63 9.15
N GLU A 31 12.15 11.08 10.18
CA GLU A 31 13.58 10.78 10.29
C GLU A 31 13.82 9.28 10.41
N THR A 32 13.01 8.59 11.20
CA THR A 32 13.11 7.13 11.35
C THR A 32 12.87 6.40 10.03
N TYR A 33 11.84 6.80 9.28
CA TYR A 33 11.57 6.21 7.97
C TYR A 33 12.66 6.53 6.95
N PHE A 34 13.13 7.77 6.92
CA PHE A 34 14.23 8.16 6.04
C PHE A 34 15.48 7.31 6.30
N ARG A 35 15.87 7.13 7.57
CA ARG A 35 16.99 6.28 7.95
C ARG A 35 16.81 4.84 7.46
N LYS A 36 15.64 4.25 7.70
CA LYS A 36 15.33 2.89 7.22
C LYS A 36 15.43 2.75 5.71
N ILE A 37 14.92 3.71 4.97
CA ILE A 37 14.98 3.73 3.50
C ILE A 37 16.44 3.84 3.02
N CYS A 38 17.21 4.80 3.54
CA CYS A 38 18.60 4.97 3.19
C CYS A 38 19.44 3.71 3.49
N THR A 39 19.20 3.08 4.65
CA THR A 39 19.87 1.84 5.04
C THR A 39 19.52 0.68 4.09
N ALA A 40 18.24 0.54 3.74
CA ALA A 40 17.79 -0.50 2.81
C ALA A 40 18.37 -0.33 1.39
N TRP A 41 18.57 0.91 0.98
CA TRP A 41 19.13 1.23 -0.34
C TRP A 41 20.66 1.35 -0.36
N GLY A 42 21.31 1.46 0.79
CA GLY A 42 22.74 1.67 0.92
C GLY A 42 23.21 3.02 0.35
N ARG A 43 22.33 4.02 0.27
CA ARG A 43 22.63 5.36 -0.29
C ARG A 43 21.70 6.43 0.30
N ILE A 44 22.17 7.69 0.33
CA ILE A 44 21.48 8.81 0.96
C ILE A 44 20.76 9.71 -0.07
N ASP A 45 21.25 9.77 -1.28
CA ASP A 45 20.83 10.70 -2.34
C ASP A 45 19.76 10.13 -3.28
N SER A 46 18.93 9.24 -2.76
CA SER A 46 17.99 8.51 -3.59
C SER A 46 16.77 9.34 -3.95
N GLU A 47 16.50 9.40 -5.22
CA GLU A 47 15.21 9.80 -5.74
C GLU A 47 14.17 8.73 -5.35
N ILE A 48 13.14 9.14 -4.60
CA ILE A 48 12.00 8.27 -4.29
C ILE A 48 11.13 8.17 -5.54
N ARG A 49 10.98 6.95 -6.05
CA ARG A 49 10.06 6.64 -7.15
C ARG A 49 8.88 5.86 -6.56
N PRO A 50 7.85 6.56 -6.07
CA PRO A 50 6.70 5.91 -5.47
C PRO A 50 5.86 5.22 -6.54
N GLN A 51 5.23 4.10 -6.18
CA GLN A 51 4.18 3.45 -6.93
C GLN A 51 3.03 3.14 -5.99
N HIS A 52 1.81 3.42 -6.39
CA HIS A 52 0.62 3.11 -5.63
C HIS A 52 -0.05 1.87 -6.19
N ILE A 53 -0.19 0.82 -5.37
CA ILE A 53 -0.86 -0.42 -5.76
C ILE A 53 -2.16 -0.52 -4.96
N ILE A 54 -3.27 -0.68 -5.66
CA ILE A 54 -4.62 -0.78 -5.08
C ILE A 54 -5.10 -2.22 -5.26
N PHE A 55 -5.16 -2.96 -4.18
CA PHE A 55 -5.75 -4.30 -4.19
C PHE A 55 -7.25 -4.21 -3.95
N SER A 56 -8.03 -4.83 -4.84
CA SER A 56 -9.49 -4.83 -4.79
C SER A 56 -10.04 -6.22 -4.59
N ALA A 57 -10.87 -6.40 -3.57
CA ALA A 57 -11.56 -7.65 -3.28
C ALA A 57 -12.87 -7.39 -2.53
N ASP A 58 -13.77 -8.35 -2.57
CA ASP A 58 -14.98 -8.40 -1.77
C ASP A 58 -14.80 -9.29 -0.55
N ASN A 59 -15.53 -8.97 0.52
CA ASN A 59 -15.56 -9.74 1.74
C ASN A 59 -16.89 -10.53 1.87
N GLY A 60 -16.81 -11.83 2.10
CA GLY A 60 -17.98 -12.70 2.18
C GLY A 60 -18.97 -12.33 3.28
N CYS A 61 -18.52 -11.67 4.36
CA CYS A 61 -19.40 -11.17 5.40
C CYS A 61 -20.38 -10.07 4.93
N ASN A 62 -20.15 -9.47 3.75
CA ASN A 62 -21.09 -8.51 3.18
C ASN A 62 -22.45 -9.13 2.85
N MET A 63 -22.52 -10.47 2.69
CA MET A 63 -23.78 -11.20 2.50
C MET A 63 -24.73 -11.07 3.70
N GLU A 64 -24.22 -10.75 4.87
CA GLU A 64 -25.03 -10.57 6.09
C GLU A 64 -25.74 -9.22 6.17
N GLY A 65 -25.54 -8.35 5.17
CA GLY A 65 -26.19 -7.04 5.10
C GLY A 65 -25.73 -6.00 6.12
N TYR A 66 -24.55 -6.20 6.72
CA TYR A 66 -23.96 -5.24 7.67
C TYR A 66 -23.54 -3.93 7.01
N VAL A 67 -23.26 -3.95 5.73
CA VAL A 67 -23.01 -2.76 4.93
C VAL A 67 -24.13 -2.57 3.93
N GLY A 68 -24.64 -1.36 3.83
CA GLY A 68 -25.77 -1.02 2.95
C GLY A 68 -25.49 -1.09 1.45
N TYR A 69 -24.41 -1.79 1.04
CA TYR A 69 -23.95 -1.88 -0.33
C TYR A 69 -23.83 -3.35 -0.76
N ASN A 70 -24.15 -3.62 -2.02
CA ASN A 70 -23.91 -4.92 -2.65
C ASN A 70 -22.50 -4.98 -3.26
N TYR A 71 -22.07 -6.15 -3.78
CA TYR A 71 -20.77 -6.36 -4.41
C TYR A 71 -20.53 -5.48 -5.65
N GLU A 72 -21.58 -4.96 -6.30
CA GLU A 72 -21.41 -4.06 -7.43
C GLU A 72 -20.65 -2.79 -7.08
N VAL A 73 -20.66 -2.35 -5.82
CA VAL A 73 -19.94 -1.17 -5.36
C VAL A 73 -18.44 -1.36 -5.53
N THR A 74 -17.89 -2.50 -5.12
CA THR A 74 -16.47 -2.81 -5.28
C THR A 74 -16.05 -2.77 -6.75
N GLN A 75 -16.85 -3.40 -7.62
CA GLN A 75 -16.61 -3.39 -9.05
C GLN A 75 -16.63 -1.96 -9.63
N LYS A 76 -17.66 -1.17 -9.29
CA LYS A 76 -17.81 0.21 -9.76
C LYS A 76 -16.67 1.09 -9.27
N GLN A 77 -16.29 0.97 -8.00
CA GLN A 77 -15.18 1.73 -7.42
C GLN A 77 -13.85 1.37 -8.05
N SER A 78 -13.57 0.09 -8.26
CA SER A 78 -12.35 -0.37 -8.93
C SER A 78 -12.25 0.15 -10.37
N ARG A 79 -13.35 0.19 -11.10
CA ARG A 79 -13.42 0.83 -12.43
C ARG A 79 -13.17 2.34 -12.37
N ASN A 80 -13.73 3.04 -11.38
CA ASN A 80 -13.46 4.45 -11.17
C ASN A 80 -11.98 4.71 -10.83
N MET A 81 -11.34 3.84 -10.07
CA MET A 81 -9.90 3.91 -9.79
C MET A 81 -9.07 3.72 -11.06
N LEU A 82 -9.39 2.74 -11.90
CA LEU A 82 -8.73 2.57 -13.19
C LEU A 82 -8.84 3.80 -14.09
N LEU A 83 -10.00 4.46 -14.07
CA LEU A 83 -10.25 5.68 -14.84
C LEU A 83 -9.67 6.96 -14.21
N GLY A 84 -8.94 6.82 -13.09
CA GLY A 84 -8.39 7.98 -12.39
C GLY A 84 -9.43 8.86 -11.70
N ARG A 85 -10.62 8.35 -11.39
CA ARG A 85 -11.78 9.12 -10.89
C ARG A 85 -12.00 9.02 -9.38
N SER A 86 -11.21 8.23 -8.67
CA SER A 86 -11.26 8.16 -7.20
C SER A 86 -10.35 9.22 -6.57
N SER A 87 -10.58 9.55 -5.29
CA SER A 87 -9.72 10.47 -4.55
C SER A 87 -8.26 10.01 -4.53
N ALA A 88 -8.01 8.71 -4.31
CA ALA A 88 -6.68 8.14 -4.31
C ALA A 88 -5.97 8.32 -5.65
N THR A 89 -6.64 8.00 -6.75
CA THR A 89 -6.05 8.09 -8.09
C THR A 89 -5.93 9.53 -8.59
N GLN A 90 -6.83 10.42 -8.16
CA GLN A 90 -6.66 11.87 -8.40
C GLN A 90 -5.43 12.41 -7.66
N PHE A 91 -5.20 11.98 -6.43
CA PHE A 91 -3.98 12.33 -5.69
C PHE A 91 -2.72 11.81 -6.41
N CYS A 92 -2.76 10.57 -6.88
CA CYS A 92 -1.66 9.98 -7.66
C CYS A 92 -1.38 10.78 -8.93
N ASN A 93 -2.43 11.12 -9.70
CA ASN A 93 -2.31 11.90 -10.93
C ASN A 93 -1.73 13.30 -10.65
N PHE A 94 -2.20 13.97 -9.60
CA PHE A 94 -1.71 15.30 -9.22
C PHE A 94 -0.23 15.29 -8.84
N ASN A 95 0.25 14.22 -8.22
CA ASN A 95 1.64 14.08 -7.76
C ASN A 95 2.53 13.30 -8.76
N ASN A 96 2.05 12.96 -9.94
CA ASN A 96 2.75 12.13 -10.92
C ASN A 96 3.22 10.77 -10.34
N ILE A 97 2.40 10.16 -9.48
CA ILE A 97 2.65 8.84 -8.90
C ILE A 97 1.96 7.80 -9.78
N PRO A 98 2.70 6.86 -10.40
CA PRO A 98 2.10 5.73 -11.07
C PRO A 98 1.21 4.92 -10.12
N TYR A 99 0.06 4.46 -10.62
CA TYR A 99 -0.80 3.58 -9.85
C TYR A 99 -1.29 2.41 -10.68
N GLU A 100 -1.62 1.31 -10.00
CA GLU A 100 -2.16 0.11 -10.59
C GLU A 100 -3.30 -0.42 -9.73
N VAL A 101 -4.36 -0.91 -10.37
CA VAL A 101 -5.47 -1.58 -9.69
C VAL A 101 -5.36 -3.07 -9.95
N VAL A 102 -5.28 -3.85 -8.90
CA VAL A 102 -5.11 -5.30 -8.92
C VAL A 102 -6.36 -5.97 -8.37
N ASP A 103 -7.06 -6.72 -9.21
CA ASP A 103 -8.20 -7.55 -8.79
C ASP A 103 -7.66 -8.83 -8.16
N VAL A 104 -7.77 -8.95 -6.85
CA VAL A 104 -7.40 -10.14 -6.08
C VAL A 104 -8.60 -10.93 -5.59
N GLY A 105 -9.83 -10.42 -5.80
CA GLY A 105 -11.03 -11.11 -5.33
C GLY A 105 -12.34 -10.33 -5.48
N ILE A 106 -12.51 -9.56 -6.53
CA ILE A 106 -13.81 -8.91 -6.81
C ILE A 106 -14.84 -10.00 -7.17
N ALA A 107 -16.02 -9.95 -6.56
CA ALA A 107 -17.11 -10.91 -6.77
C ALA A 107 -17.84 -10.67 -8.11
N SER A 108 -17.09 -10.61 -9.20
CA SER A 108 -17.55 -10.40 -10.56
C SER A 108 -16.76 -11.29 -11.51
N ASP A 109 -17.38 -11.67 -12.63
CA ASP A 109 -16.71 -12.38 -13.71
C ASP A 109 -15.84 -11.47 -14.58
N ASP A 110 -16.13 -10.17 -14.58
CA ASP A 110 -15.34 -9.18 -15.30
C ASP A 110 -13.99 -8.99 -14.61
N GLY A 111 -12.92 -9.09 -15.37
CA GLY A 111 -11.59 -8.68 -14.89
C GLY A 111 -11.48 -7.17 -14.81
N ILE A 112 -10.95 -6.64 -13.70
CA ILE A 112 -10.73 -5.21 -13.50
C ILE A 112 -9.27 -4.97 -13.20
N GLY A 113 -8.61 -4.21 -14.07
CA GLY A 113 -7.19 -3.94 -13.94
C GLY A 113 -6.34 -5.19 -14.14
N VAL A 114 -5.31 -5.35 -13.32
CA VAL A 114 -4.46 -6.54 -13.34
C VAL A 114 -5.18 -7.68 -12.64
N ASN A 115 -5.51 -8.72 -13.38
CA ASN A 115 -6.20 -9.88 -12.81
C ASN A 115 -5.23 -10.79 -12.07
N ARG A 116 -5.37 -10.83 -10.75
CA ARG A 116 -4.71 -11.74 -9.80
C ARG A 116 -5.75 -12.39 -8.87
N LYS A 117 -6.98 -12.58 -9.38
CA LYS A 117 -8.10 -13.10 -8.62
C LYS A 117 -7.83 -14.51 -8.11
N VAL A 118 -7.85 -14.65 -6.79
CA VAL A 118 -7.73 -15.95 -6.09
C VAL A 118 -9.11 -16.60 -6.01
N ALA A 119 -10.13 -15.83 -5.60
CA ALA A 119 -11.51 -16.26 -5.51
C ALA A 119 -12.45 -15.07 -5.76
N LYS A 120 -13.76 -15.32 -5.90
CA LYS A 120 -14.77 -14.26 -5.99
C LYS A 120 -15.16 -13.75 -4.60
N GLY A 121 -14.26 -13.00 -3.96
CA GLY A 121 -14.36 -12.58 -2.57
C GLY A 121 -13.89 -13.64 -1.59
N THR A 122 -13.81 -13.27 -0.31
CA THR A 122 -13.53 -14.20 0.76
C THR A 122 -14.78 -15.01 1.13
N LYS A 123 -14.60 -16.11 1.86
CA LYS A 123 -15.71 -16.79 2.53
C LYS A 123 -16.25 -15.91 3.66
N ASN A 124 -17.48 -16.17 4.08
CA ASN A 124 -18.07 -15.47 5.23
C ASN A 124 -17.42 -15.96 6.52
N ILE A 125 -16.69 -15.05 7.20
CA ILE A 125 -15.96 -15.34 8.45
C ILE A 125 -16.85 -15.77 9.61
N LEU A 126 -18.16 -15.52 9.55
CA LEU A 126 -19.10 -16.01 10.56
C LEU A 126 -19.28 -17.53 10.50
N ASN A 127 -19.08 -18.13 9.35
CA ASN A 127 -19.34 -19.54 9.11
C ASN A 127 -18.06 -20.35 8.81
N HIS A 128 -17.05 -19.70 8.22
CA HIS A 128 -15.84 -20.34 7.75
C HIS A 128 -14.63 -19.39 7.86
N PRO A 129 -13.40 -19.88 7.89
CA PRO A 129 -12.22 -19.06 7.66
C PRO A 129 -12.36 -18.27 6.33
N ALA A 130 -11.94 -17.02 6.33
CA ALA A 130 -12.05 -16.13 5.16
C ALA A 130 -11.38 -16.74 3.92
N MET A 131 -10.22 -17.36 4.11
CA MET A 131 -9.40 -18.01 3.09
C MET A 131 -8.76 -19.26 3.68
N THR A 132 -8.30 -20.17 2.83
CA THR A 132 -7.43 -21.28 3.21
C THR A 132 -5.98 -20.80 3.27
N GLU A 133 -5.06 -21.64 3.78
CA GLU A 133 -3.63 -21.31 3.79
C GLU A 133 -3.02 -21.23 2.39
N ASP A 134 -3.60 -21.95 1.42
CA ASP A 134 -3.14 -21.97 0.03
C ASP A 134 -3.71 -20.80 -0.81
N GLU A 135 -4.82 -20.21 -0.39
CA GLU A 135 -5.43 -19.01 -1.00
C GLU A 135 -4.71 -17.74 -0.53
#